data_a302306bc66b945462d30a5364ed4724
#
_entry.id   a302306bc66b945462d30a5364ed4724
#
_cell.length_a   1.000
_cell.length_b   1.000
_cell.length_c   1.000
_cell.angle_alpha   90.00
_cell.angle_beta   90.00
_cell.angle_gamma   90.00
#
_symmetry.space_group_name_H-M   'P 1'
#
loop_
_entity.id
_entity.type
_entity.pdbx_description
1 polymer ?
#
loop_
_entity_poly.entity_id
_entity_poly.type
_entity_poly.pdbx_seq_one_letter_code
_entity_poly.pdbx_strand_id
1 'polypeptide(L)'
;MSTSDPTVGVPRPSDPAQLGRRLRARDRSAAPAALNAIENRAERDATATLLAEVSPTALGAEAPAHLVGITGPPGAGKSTLLSALVAEWRGAGRTVAVLAVDPSSKRSGGALLGDRVRIEHDPRDDGVLIRSTASGGRLGGLAVATREAVDALAAAFDVVVVETVGVGQSETDVEDICDTVAVVVQPASGDVLQFLKAGIMEVPDVLVVTKADMDDAAGRSQRDLEQALAALGSTDVPVVAVSSLPPATGIEELAGALERHRAGLDL
;
A
#
# COMPACT_ATOMS: atom_id res chain seq x y z
N MET A 1 52.76 11.46 -24.93
CA MET A 1 51.47 12.11 -24.63
C MET A 1 50.45 11.01 -24.53
N SER A 2 50.19 10.59 -23.31
CA SER A 2 49.23 9.50 -23.01
C SER A 2 47.91 10.14 -22.55
N THR A 3 46.86 9.99 -23.32
CA THR A 3 45.52 10.46 -23.04
C THR A 3 44.88 9.39 -22.18
N SER A 4 44.80 9.62 -20.89
CA SER A 4 43.96 8.88 -19.94
C SER A 4 42.49 9.27 -20.15
N ASP A 5 41.71 8.33 -20.67
CA ASP A 5 40.26 8.40 -20.76
C ASP A 5 39.67 8.13 -19.37
N PRO A 6 38.91 9.07 -18.76
CA PRO A 6 38.22 8.80 -17.52
C PRO A 6 36.86 8.15 -17.87
N THR A 7 36.84 6.83 -18.04
CA THR A 7 35.58 6.07 -17.97
C THR A 7 34.98 6.25 -16.59
N VAL A 8 34.05 7.20 -16.47
CA VAL A 8 33.13 7.28 -15.34
C VAL A 8 32.44 5.92 -15.25
N GLY A 9 32.83 5.12 -14.26
CA GLY A 9 32.31 3.79 -14.06
C GLY A 9 30.80 3.87 -13.78
N VAL A 10 30.01 3.40 -14.73
CA VAL A 10 28.60 3.11 -14.52
C VAL A 10 28.54 2.12 -13.35
N PRO A 11 27.80 2.40 -12.25
CA PRO A 11 27.68 1.45 -11.17
C PRO A 11 27.23 0.11 -11.74
N ARG A 12 27.95 -0.96 -11.46
CA ARG A 12 27.52 -2.31 -11.86
C ARG A 12 26.15 -2.56 -11.26
N PRO A 13 25.19 -3.13 -12.01
CA PRO A 13 23.92 -3.51 -11.44
C PRO A 13 24.19 -4.37 -10.20
N SER A 14 23.53 -4.01 -9.09
CA SER A 14 23.67 -4.75 -7.83
C SER A 14 23.25 -6.20 -8.08
N ASP A 15 24.05 -7.17 -7.63
CA ASP A 15 23.72 -8.60 -7.75
C ASP A 15 22.33 -8.86 -7.15
N PRO A 16 21.36 -9.40 -7.94
CA PRO A 16 19.99 -9.62 -7.48
C PRO A 16 19.88 -10.50 -6.24
N ALA A 17 20.68 -11.55 -6.14
CA ALA A 17 20.73 -12.38 -4.95
C ALA A 17 21.27 -11.60 -3.74
N GLN A 18 22.23 -10.72 -3.94
CA GLN A 18 22.72 -9.86 -2.86
C GLN A 18 21.65 -8.87 -2.39
N LEU A 19 20.86 -8.29 -3.31
CA LEU A 19 19.75 -7.42 -2.94
C LEU A 19 18.71 -8.18 -2.10
N GLY A 20 18.31 -9.38 -2.52
CA GLY A 20 17.38 -10.22 -1.76
C GLY A 20 17.91 -10.56 -0.36
N ARG A 21 19.18 -10.98 -0.23
CA ARG A 21 19.80 -11.25 1.09
C ARG A 21 19.85 -10.03 1.99
N ARG A 22 20.10 -8.83 1.43
CA ARG A 22 20.06 -7.57 2.19
C ARG A 22 18.66 -7.24 2.68
N LEU A 23 17.64 -7.41 1.85
CA LEU A 23 16.25 -7.22 2.27
C LEU A 23 15.87 -8.19 3.39
N ARG A 24 16.21 -9.47 3.26
CA ARG A 24 16.00 -10.47 4.31
C ARG A 24 16.73 -10.11 5.62
N ALA A 25 17.89 -9.50 5.54
CA ALA A 25 18.61 -8.97 6.70
C ALA A 25 18.03 -7.63 7.20
N ARG A 26 16.85 -7.22 6.71
CA ARG A 26 16.15 -5.97 7.02
C ARG A 26 16.98 -4.70 6.69
N ASP A 27 17.90 -4.81 5.74
CA ASP A 27 18.63 -3.65 5.19
C ASP A 27 17.74 -2.94 4.16
N ARG A 28 16.93 -2.02 4.64
CA ARG A 28 15.98 -1.24 3.84
C ARG A 28 16.64 -0.39 2.76
N SER A 29 17.93 -0.08 2.90
CA SER A 29 18.66 0.69 1.89
C SER A 29 18.81 -0.07 0.55
N ALA A 30 18.56 -1.38 0.55
CA ALA A 30 18.50 -2.19 -0.67
C ALA A 30 17.17 -2.06 -1.44
N ALA A 31 16.09 -1.61 -0.78
CA ALA A 31 14.75 -1.62 -1.36
C ALA A 31 14.62 -0.79 -2.65
N PRO A 32 15.15 0.43 -2.79
CA PRO A 32 15.03 1.17 -4.04
C PRO A 32 15.69 0.45 -5.23
N ALA A 33 16.83 -0.19 -5.01
CA ALA A 33 17.54 -0.94 -6.06
C ALA A 33 16.80 -2.24 -6.42
N ALA A 34 16.23 -2.93 -5.42
CA ALA A 34 15.41 -4.12 -5.62
C ALA A 34 14.14 -3.79 -6.43
N LEU A 35 13.43 -2.72 -6.09
CA LEU A 35 12.26 -2.28 -6.84
C LEU A 35 12.59 -1.91 -8.28
N ASN A 36 13.72 -1.23 -8.53
CA ASN A 36 14.16 -0.94 -9.89
C ASN A 36 14.45 -2.21 -10.69
N ALA A 37 15.04 -3.24 -10.08
CA ALA A 37 15.29 -4.53 -10.73
C ALA A 37 13.97 -5.24 -11.08
N ILE A 38 12.99 -5.25 -10.17
CA ILE A 38 11.66 -5.84 -10.36
C ILE A 38 10.88 -5.12 -11.49
N GLU A 39 10.94 -3.80 -11.53
CA GLU A 39 10.28 -2.99 -12.56
C GLU A 39 10.92 -3.15 -13.94
N ASN A 40 12.18 -3.56 -14.00
CA ASN A 40 12.91 -3.80 -15.25
C ASN A 40 12.54 -5.14 -15.89
N ARG A 41 11.49 -5.15 -16.71
CA ARG A 41 10.94 -6.35 -17.36
C ARG A 41 11.94 -7.11 -18.26
N ALA A 42 13.07 -6.52 -18.60
CA ALA A 42 14.11 -7.17 -19.41
C ALA A 42 14.96 -8.18 -18.58
N GLU A 43 14.89 -8.11 -17.25
CA GLU A 43 15.74 -8.88 -16.34
C GLU A 43 14.92 -9.87 -15.48
N ARG A 44 14.02 -10.64 -16.08
CA ARG A 44 13.15 -11.60 -15.35
C ARG A 44 13.91 -12.61 -14.50
N ASP A 45 15.04 -13.12 -15.00
CA ASP A 45 15.86 -14.08 -14.26
C ASP A 45 16.50 -13.43 -13.02
N ALA A 46 16.86 -12.15 -13.13
CA ALA A 46 17.37 -11.36 -12.02
C ALA A 46 16.29 -11.16 -10.94
N THR A 47 15.05 -10.84 -11.35
CA THR A 47 13.90 -10.73 -10.45
C THR A 47 13.61 -12.05 -9.74
N ALA A 48 13.58 -13.17 -10.47
CA ALA A 48 13.36 -14.50 -9.88
C ALA A 48 14.44 -14.86 -8.86
N THR A 49 15.70 -14.53 -9.14
CA THR A 49 16.83 -14.74 -8.23
C THR A 49 16.70 -13.92 -6.93
N LEU A 50 16.29 -12.64 -7.05
CA LEU A 50 16.03 -11.77 -5.91
C LEU A 50 14.88 -12.33 -5.05
N LEU A 51 13.74 -12.68 -5.68
CA LEU A 51 12.55 -13.16 -4.99
C LEU A 51 12.78 -14.50 -4.30
N ALA A 52 13.62 -15.37 -4.83
CA ALA A 52 13.98 -16.63 -4.17
C ALA A 52 14.63 -16.40 -2.79
N GLU A 53 15.39 -15.32 -2.62
CA GLU A 53 16.05 -14.98 -1.35
C GLU A 53 15.08 -14.40 -0.29
N VAL A 54 13.93 -13.88 -0.71
CA VAL A 54 12.89 -13.29 0.18
C VAL A 54 11.60 -14.12 0.21
N SER A 55 11.61 -15.32 -0.36
CA SER A 55 10.47 -16.22 -0.32
C SER A 55 10.12 -16.63 1.12
N PRO A 56 8.86 -17.01 1.42
CA PRO A 56 8.47 -17.51 2.75
C PRO A 56 9.37 -18.62 3.26
N THR A 57 9.81 -19.52 2.38
CA THR A 57 10.77 -20.59 2.72
C THR A 57 12.13 -20.04 3.13
N ALA A 58 12.60 -18.94 2.51
CA ALA A 58 13.87 -18.31 2.84
C ALA A 58 13.77 -17.46 4.12
N LEU A 59 12.62 -16.83 4.38
CA LEU A 59 12.36 -16.04 5.59
C LEU A 59 12.20 -16.91 6.84
N GLY A 60 11.79 -18.18 6.68
CA GLY A 60 11.58 -19.10 7.79
C GLY A 60 10.29 -18.79 8.57
N ALA A 61 10.33 -18.93 9.90
CA ALA A 61 9.17 -18.73 10.76
C ALA A 61 8.95 -17.27 11.20
N GLU A 62 9.72 -16.32 10.68
CA GLU A 62 9.51 -14.91 10.98
C GLU A 62 8.22 -14.45 10.31
N ALA A 63 7.33 -13.86 11.10
CA ALA A 63 6.09 -13.32 10.59
C ALA A 63 6.40 -12.23 9.54
N PRO A 64 5.85 -12.35 8.34
CA PRO A 64 6.03 -11.34 7.31
C PRO A 64 5.45 -10.00 7.76
N ALA A 65 5.76 -8.94 7.03
CA ALA A 65 5.16 -7.62 7.23
C ALA A 65 3.63 -7.71 7.24
N HIS A 66 2.96 -6.76 7.89
CA HIS A 66 1.54 -6.55 7.69
C HIS A 66 1.29 -5.91 6.32
N LEU A 67 0.63 -6.63 5.43
CA LEU A 67 0.27 -6.15 4.09
C LEU A 67 -1.11 -5.48 4.17
N VAL A 68 -1.14 -4.16 3.99
CA VAL A 68 -2.35 -3.35 4.13
C VAL A 68 -2.74 -2.76 2.78
N GLY A 69 -3.92 -3.10 2.29
CA GLY A 69 -4.53 -2.47 1.12
C GLY A 69 -5.33 -1.23 1.50
N ILE A 70 -5.07 -0.11 0.86
CA ILE A 70 -5.86 1.12 1.02
C ILE A 70 -6.46 1.48 -0.34
N THR A 71 -7.78 1.37 -0.44
CA THR A 71 -8.52 1.68 -1.66
C THR A 71 -9.68 2.64 -1.37
N GLY A 72 -10.35 3.10 -2.41
CA GLY A 72 -11.48 4.02 -2.30
C GLY A 72 -11.46 5.09 -3.40
N PRO A 73 -12.56 5.82 -3.61
CA PRO A 73 -12.72 6.75 -4.73
C PRO A 73 -11.67 7.87 -4.73
N PRO A 74 -11.41 8.48 -5.90
CA PRO A 74 -10.59 9.68 -5.99
C PRO A 74 -11.15 10.79 -5.10
N GLY A 75 -10.27 11.54 -4.43
CA GLY A 75 -10.67 12.63 -3.53
C GLY A 75 -11.19 12.19 -2.15
N ALA A 76 -11.24 10.89 -1.86
CA ALA A 76 -11.63 10.39 -0.53
C ALA A 76 -10.63 10.73 0.59
N GLY A 77 -9.45 11.26 0.27
CA GLY A 77 -8.46 11.66 1.28
C GLY A 77 -7.43 10.58 1.61
N LYS A 78 -7.28 9.54 0.77
CA LYS A 78 -6.35 8.42 1.02
C LYS A 78 -4.92 8.86 1.29
N SER A 79 -4.35 9.72 0.46
CA SER A 79 -2.94 10.14 0.63
C SER A 79 -2.72 10.94 1.92
N THR A 80 -3.70 11.78 2.33
CA THR A 80 -3.63 12.51 3.62
C THR A 80 -3.78 11.54 4.79
N LEU A 81 -4.68 10.56 4.67
CA LEU A 81 -4.83 9.48 5.65
C LEU A 81 -3.53 8.68 5.80
N LEU A 82 -2.90 8.32 4.67
CA LEU A 82 -1.63 7.60 4.68
C LEU A 82 -0.51 8.38 5.36
N SER A 83 -0.44 9.71 5.16
CA SER A 83 0.53 10.54 5.89
C SER A 83 0.36 10.41 7.40
N ALA A 84 -0.88 10.45 7.89
CA ALA A 84 -1.18 10.30 9.32
C ALA A 84 -0.90 8.86 9.83
N LEU A 85 -1.27 7.83 9.07
CA LEU A 85 -0.98 6.43 9.44
C LEU A 85 0.52 6.13 9.45
N VAL A 86 1.27 6.64 8.47
CA VAL A 86 2.74 6.51 8.45
C VAL A 86 3.35 7.14 9.70
N ALA A 87 2.91 8.34 10.07
CA ALA A 87 3.38 9.00 11.28
C ALA A 87 3.04 8.21 12.55
N GLU A 88 1.83 7.62 12.64
CA GLU A 88 1.38 6.77 13.75
C GLU A 88 2.25 5.51 13.88
N TRP A 89 2.42 4.76 12.80
CA TRP A 89 3.26 3.56 12.81
C TRP A 89 4.73 3.87 13.10
N ARG A 90 5.25 5.00 12.57
CA ARG A 90 6.61 5.46 12.89
C ARG A 90 6.75 5.85 14.37
N GLY A 91 5.72 6.50 14.92
CA GLY A 91 5.64 6.80 16.36
C GLY A 91 5.68 5.55 17.24
N ALA A 92 5.07 4.46 16.76
CA ALA A 92 5.14 3.13 17.38
C ALA A 92 6.45 2.35 17.07
N GLY A 93 7.42 2.98 16.40
CA GLY A 93 8.71 2.37 16.05
C GLY A 93 8.67 1.39 14.86
N ARG A 94 7.53 1.28 14.15
CA ARG A 94 7.36 0.38 13.00
C ARG A 94 7.93 1.00 11.73
N THR A 95 8.55 0.20 10.88
CA THR A 95 9.03 0.61 9.55
C THR A 95 7.94 0.40 8.51
N VAL A 96 7.80 1.35 7.58
CA VAL A 96 6.66 1.40 6.64
C VAL A 96 7.13 1.58 5.21
N ALA A 97 6.68 0.71 4.32
CA ALA A 97 6.79 0.92 2.87
C ALA A 97 5.40 1.20 2.28
N VAL A 98 5.30 2.18 1.39
CA VAL A 98 4.07 2.49 0.65
C VAL A 98 4.31 2.34 -0.84
N LEU A 99 3.55 1.45 -1.48
CA LEU A 99 3.44 1.32 -2.92
C LEU A 99 2.15 1.99 -3.39
N ALA A 100 2.27 3.15 -4.02
CA ALA A 100 1.16 3.82 -4.64
C ALA A 100 1.02 3.35 -6.09
N VAL A 101 -0.08 2.67 -6.40
CA VAL A 101 -0.35 2.11 -7.72
C VAL A 101 -1.22 3.06 -8.51
N ASP A 102 -0.61 3.77 -9.46
CA ASP A 102 -1.33 4.66 -10.35
C ASP A 102 -1.92 3.90 -11.55
N PRO A 103 -3.15 4.23 -11.97
CA PRO A 103 -3.65 3.71 -13.23
C PRO A 103 -2.73 4.14 -14.37
N SER A 104 -2.20 3.17 -15.12
CA SER A 104 -1.31 3.46 -16.24
C SER A 104 -2.02 4.29 -17.30
N SER A 105 -1.39 5.40 -17.73
CA SER A 105 -1.86 6.16 -18.88
C SER A 105 -1.80 5.29 -20.14
N LYS A 106 -2.94 5.09 -20.80
CA LYS A 106 -3.01 4.39 -22.11
C LYS A 106 -2.13 5.03 -23.19
N ARG A 107 -1.71 6.29 -23.01
CA ARG A 107 -0.92 7.05 -23.99
C ARG A 107 0.59 7.01 -23.74
N SER A 108 1.05 6.94 -22.51
CA SER A 108 2.48 7.03 -22.18
C SER A 108 3.07 5.72 -21.66
N GLY A 109 2.24 4.73 -21.29
CA GLY A 109 2.69 3.46 -20.68
C GLY A 109 3.36 3.62 -19.31
N GLY A 110 3.42 4.84 -18.77
CA GLY A 110 3.98 5.17 -17.47
C GLY A 110 2.94 5.75 -16.53
N ALA A 111 3.27 5.85 -15.25
CA ALA A 111 2.46 6.54 -14.25
C ALA A 111 2.15 7.97 -14.71
N LEU A 112 0.91 8.42 -14.51
CA LEU A 112 0.53 9.82 -14.74
C LEU A 112 1.30 10.67 -13.71
N LEU A 113 2.43 11.24 -14.14
CA LEU A 113 3.36 12.01 -13.31
C LEU A 113 2.79 13.31 -12.69
N GLY A 114 1.49 13.54 -12.82
CA GLY A 114 0.84 14.77 -12.36
C GLY A 114 0.32 14.75 -10.93
N ASP A 115 -0.06 13.59 -10.42
CA ASP A 115 -0.67 13.48 -9.07
C ASP A 115 0.16 12.52 -8.22
N ARG A 116 1.42 12.89 -7.99
CA ARG A 116 2.29 12.15 -7.09
C ARG A 116 1.61 12.07 -5.74
N VAL A 117 1.53 10.87 -5.22
CA VAL A 117 1.12 10.59 -3.85
C VAL A 117 1.79 11.60 -2.93
N ARG A 118 1.01 12.53 -2.41
CA ARG A 118 1.46 13.57 -1.47
C ARG A 118 1.43 13.01 -0.06
N ILE A 119 2.12 11.88 0.14
CA ILE A 119 2.28 11.31 1.48
C ILE A 119 3.42 12.06 2.14
N GLU A 120 3.07 12.86 3.13
CA GLU A 120 4.03 13.64 3.89
C GLU A 120 4.78 12.71 4.86
N HIS A 121 6.11 12.79 4.85
CA HIS A 121 7.01 12.10 5.76
C HIS A 121 8.34 12.86 5.84
N ASP A 122 9.16 12.61 6.86
CA ASP A 122 10.53 13.13 6.89
C ASP A 122 11.37 12.36 5.86
N PRO A 123 11.90 13.00 4.82
CA PRO A 123 12.72 12.32 3.80
C PRO A 123 14.06 11.77 4.34
N ARG A 124 14.43 12.12 5.58
CA ARG A 124 15.61 11.58 6.28
C ARG A 124 15.29 10.36 7.14
N ASP A 125 14.01 10.01 7.26
CA ASP A 125 13.61 8.82 8.00
C ASP A 125 13.81 7.57 7.13
N ASP A 126 14.87 6.83 7.40
CA ASP A 126 15.20 5.57 6.72
C ASP A 126 14.25 4.41 7.05
N GLY A 127 13.34 4.61 7.99
CA GLY A 127 12.24 3.70 8.31
C GLY A 127 11.02 3.85 7.39
N VAL A 128 11.02 4.82 6.46
CA VAL A 128 9.91 5.05 5.52
C VAL A 128 10.41 4.92 4.08
N LEU A 129 9.67 4.19 3.26
CA LEU A 129 9.85 4.15 1.81
C LEU A 129 8.52 4.43 1.11
N ILE A 130 8.48 5.40 0.21
CA ILE A 130 7.30 5.67 -0.62
C ILE A 130 7.71 5.55 -2.08
N ARG A 131 7.00 4.69 -2.81
CA ARG A 131 7.23 4.44 -4.23
C ARG A 131 5.91 4.46 -5.00
N SER A 132 5.87 5.23 -6.10
CA SER A 132 4.79 5.13 -7.08
C SER A 132 5.17 4.13 -8.15
N THR A 133 4.23 3.24 -8.50
CA THR A 133 4.37 2.26 -9.57
C THR A 133 3.17 2.33 -10.51
N ALA A 134 3.37 1.95 -11.76
CA ALA A 134 2.29 1.93 -12.75
C ALA A 134 1.56 0.58 -12.74
N SER A 135 0.24 0.58 -12.84
CA SER A 135 -0.59 -0.65 -12.89
C SER A 135 -0.37 -1.57 -14.10
N GLY A 136 0.59 -1.26 -14.98
CA GLY A 136 1.04 -2.12 -16.06
C GLY A 136 0.13 -2.23 -17.29
N GLY A 137 -0.92 -1.42 -17.41
CA GLY A 137 -1.70 -1.24 -18.65
C GLY A 137 -2.61 -2.40 -19.06
N ARG A 138 -2.81 -3.43 -18.24
CA ARG A 138 -3.85 -4.43 -18.44
C ARG A 138 -5.15 -3.97 -17.82
N LEU A 139 -6.25 -4.11 -18.54
CA LEU A 139 -7.59 -4.01 -17.99
C LEU A 139 -7.76 -5.19 -17.01
N GLY A 140 -7.78 -4.87 -15.72
CA GLY A 140 -7.97 -5.83 -14.64
C GLY A 140 -6.65 -6.46 -14.19
N GLY A 141 -6.13 -5.99 -13.05
CA GLY A 141 -5.07 -6.63 -12.32
C GLY A 141 -3.96 -5.69 -11.87
N LEU A 142 -3.58 -5.80 -10.61
CA LEU A 142 -2.28 -5.32 -10.16
C LEU A 142 -1.20 -6.03 -10.96
N ALA A 143 -0.25 -5.27 -11.51
CA ALA A 143 0.81 -5.87 -12.30
C ALA A 143 1.56 -6.93 -11.47
N VAL A 144 1.99 -8.00 -12.13
CA VAL A 144 2.85 -9.02 -11.49
C VAL A 144 4.01 -8.35 -10.74
N ALA A 145 4.59 -7.29 -11.32
CA ALA A 145 5.64 -6.51 -10.69
C ALA A 145 5.21 -5.84 -9.35
N THR A 146 3.93 -5.53 -9.16
CA THR A 146 3.44 -4.98 -7.89
C THR A 146 3.45 -6.06 -6.81
N ARG A 147 2.99 -7.27 -7.12
CA ARG A 147 3.05 -8.42 -6.20
C ARG A 147 4.50 -8.73 -5.83
N GLU A 148 5.37 -8.85 -6.82
CA GLU A 148 6.81 -9.08 -6.62
C GLU A 148 7.47 -7.97 -5.77
N ALA A 149 7.05 -6.72 -5.94
CA ALA A 149 7.52 -5.59 -5.13
C ALA A 149 7.03 -5.68 -3.67
N VAL A 150 5.76 -6.08 -3.46
CA VAL A 150 5.21 -6.31 -2.11
C VAL A 150 6.00 -7.40 -1.39
N ASP A 151 6.25 -8.54 -2.04
CA ASP A 151 7.02 -9.66 -1.47
C ASP A 151 8.44 -9.22 -1.08
N ALA A 152 9.11 -8.44 -1.94
CA ALA A 152 10.44 -7.92 -1.66
C ALA A 152 10.45 -6.94 -0.48
N LEU A 153 9.46 -6.06 -0.37
CA LEU A 153 9.34 -5.09 0.72
C LEU A 153 8.94 -5.74 2.03
N ALA A 154 8.10 -6.77 2.00
CA ALA A 154 7.67 -7.51 3.19
C ALA A 154 8.85 -8.13 3.96
N ALA A 155 9.93 -8.46 3.27
CA ALA A 155 11.14 -8.96 3.91
C ALA A 155 11.92 -7.90 4.74
N ALA A 156 11.70 -6.60 4.49
CA ALA A 156 12.52 -5.55 5.07
C ALA A 156 11.75 -4.53 5.94
N PHE A 157 10.43 -4.47 5.80
CA PHE A 157 9.58 -3.52 6.52
C PHE A 157 8.59 -4.25 7.44
N ASP A 158 8.06 -3.56 8.45
CA ASP A 158 7.06 -4.11 9.37
C ASP A 158 5.64 -3.96 8.82
N VAL A 159 5.41 -2.92 8.01
CA VAL A 159 4.14 -2.65 7.33
C VAL A 159 4.42 -2.34 5.87
N VAL A 160 3.70 -2.98 4.96
CA VAL A 160 3.71 -2.65 3.53
C VAL A 160 2.31 -2.25 3.12
N VAL A 161 2.14 -1.00 2.68
CA VAL A 161 0.87 -0.48 2.22
C VAL A 161 0.81 -0.49 0.71
N VAL A 162 -0.28 -1.00 0.15
CA VAL A 162 -0.62 -0.90 -1.27
C VAL A 162 -1.77 0.08 -1.41
N GLU A 163 -1.50 1.29 -1.93
CA GLU A 163 -2.55 2.26 -2.23
C GLU A 163 -2.98 2.14 -3.67
N THR A 164 -4.28 2.04 -3.88
CA THR A 164 -4.86 2.05 -5.24
C THR A 164 -5.88 3.16 -5.39
N VAL A 165 -6.05 3.64 -6.63
CA VAL A 165 -7.16 4.53 -6.96
C VAL A 165 -8.38 3.66 -7.24
N GLY A 166 -9.33 3.65 -6.30
CA GLY A 166 -10.55 2.86 -6.36
C GLY A 166 -11.46 3.26 -7.53
N VAL A 167 -11.22 2.68 -8.69
CA VAL A 167 -12.06 2.80 -9.89
C VAL A 167 -12.18 1.42 -10.56
N GLY A 168 -12.97 0.52 -9.97
CA GLY A 168 -13.29 -0.77 -10.56
C GLY A 168 -12.34 -1.91 -10.17
N GLN A 169 -11.97 -2.79 -11.11
CA GLN A 169 -11.31 -4.08 -10.88
C GLN A 169 -9.98 -4.06 -10.08
N SER A 170 -9.37 -2.91 -9.87
CA SER A 170 -8.16 -2.80 -9.01
C SER A 170 -8.46 -2.97 -7.52
N GLU A 171 -9.73 -2.97 -7.12
CA GLU A 171 -10.15 -3.20 -5.73
C GLU A 171 -10.04 -4.67 -5.36
N THR A 172 -10.50 -5.57 -6.23
CA THR A 172 -10.39 -7.03 -6.06
C THR A 172 -8.94 -7.52 -6.07
N ASP A 173 -8.07 -6.88 -6.84
CA ASP A 173 -6.66 -7.30 -6.92
C ASP A 173 -5.85 -6.98 -5.65
N VAL A 174 -6.28 -5.97 -4.87
CA VAL A 174 -5.65 -5.64 -3.58
C VAL A 174 -5.93 -6.72 -2.55
N GLU A 175 -7.12 -7.31 -2.56
CA GLU A 175 -7.54 -8.42 -1.69
C GLU A 175 -6.68 -9.67 -1.90
N ASP A 176 -6.27 -9.93 -3.15
CA ASP A 176 -5.38 -11.05 -3.49
C ASP A 176 -3.93 -10.90 -2.99
N ILE A 177 -3.54 -9.69 -2.56
CA ILE A 177 -2.15 -9.38 -2.20
C ILE A 177 -2.01 -8.99 -0.74
N CYS A 178 -3.03 -8.38 -0.14
CA CYS A 178 -2.97 -7.79 1.19
C CYS A 178 -3.65 -8.66 2.24
N ASP A 179 -3.10 -8.66 3.45
CA ASP A 179 -3.69 -9.36 4.61
C ASP A 179 -4.95 -8.64 5.12
N THR A 180 -4.98 -7.31 4.96
CA THR A 180 -6.06 -6.44 5.44
C THR A 180 -6.38 -5.38 4.41
N VAL A 181 -7.64 -5.24 4.03
CA VAL A 181 -8.10 -4.22 3.07
C VAL A 181 -8.99 -3.20 3.76
N ALA A 182 -8.57 -1.94 3.70
CA ALA A 182 -9.37 -0.81 4.16
C ALA A 182 -9.92 0.00 2.98
N VAL A 183 -11.25 0.16 2.96
CA VAL A 183 -11.93 1.00 1.98
C VAL A 183 -12.20 2.37 2.58
N VAL A 184 -11.67 3.39 1.93
CA VAL A 184 -11.73 4.78 2.36
C VAL A 184 -12.87 5.51 1.64
N VAL A 185 -13.76 6.10 2.41
CA VAL A 185 -14.87 6.89 1.92
C VAL A 185 -14.85 8.30 2.51
N GLN A 186 -15.45 9.25 1.82
CA GLN A 186 -15.69 10.59 2.37
C GLN A 186 -17.16 10.76 2.75
N PRO A 187 -17.49 11.65 3.70
CA PRO A 187 -18.86 11.96 4.06
C PRO A 187 -19.70 12.34 2.85
N ALA A 188 -20.98 11.92 2.85
CA ALA A 188 -21.93 12.15 1.78
C ALA A 188 -21.60 11.47 0.43
N SER A 189 -20.62 10.57 0.40
CA SER A 189 -20.29 9.75 -0.76
C SER A 189 -21.18 8.51 -0.75
N GLY A 190 -22.31 8.57 -1.43
CA GLY A 190 -23.27 7.45 -1.49
C GLY A 190 -22.79 6.24 -2.30
N ASP A 191 -21.71 6.38 -3.07
CA ASP A 191 -21.28 5.40 -4.06
C ASP A 191 -20.85 4.07 -3.43
N VAL A 192 -20.02 4.10 -2.37
CA VAL A 192 -19.54 2.88 -1.68
C VAL A 192 -20.73 2.14 -1.04
N LEU A 193 -21.66 2.88 -0.41
CA LEU A 193 -22.86 2.30 0.16
C LEU A 193 -23.72 1.59 -0.90
N GLN A 194 -23.84 2.20 -2.09
CA GLN A 194 -24.58 1.62 -3.21
C GLN A 194 -23.87 0.37 -3.75
N PHE A 195 -22.55 0.39 -3.88
CA PHE A 195 -21.76 -0.75 -4.35
C PHE A 195 -21.82 -1.93 -3.39
N LEU A 196 -21.72 -1.69 -2.08
CA LEU A 196 -21.90 -2.73 -1.05
C LEU A 196 -23.30 -3.35 -1.13
N LYS A 197 -24.35 -2.53 -1.17
CA LYS A 197 -25.75 -3.00 -1.26
C LYS A 197 -26.05 -3.75 -2.55
N ALA A 198 -25.37 -3.39 -3.64
CA ALA A 198 -25.55 -4.04 -4.94
C ALA A 198 -24.70 -5.32 -5.08
N GLY A 199 -23.84 -5.64 -4.12
CA GLY A 199 -22.89 -6.76 -4.22
C GLY A 199 -21.84 -6.57 -5.31
N ILE A 200 -21.57 -5.32 -5.71
CA ILE A 200 -20.57 -4.98 -6.72
C ILE A 200 -19.17 -4.89 -6.08
N MET A 201 -19.13 -4.55 -4.80
CA MET A 201 -17.92 -4.53 -3.99
C MET A 201 -18.04 -5.59 -2.90
N GLU A 202 -16.97 -6.33 -2.67
CA GLU A 202 -16.86 -7.22 -1.52
C GLU A 202 -16.80 -6.41 -0.22
N VAL A 203 -17.15 -7.06 0.88
CA VAL A 203 -17.11 -6.40 2.19
C VAL A 203 -15.66 -6.27 2.62
N PRO A 204 -15.14 -5.04 2.82
CA PRO A 204 -13.74 -4.86 3.23
C PRO A 204 -13.55 -5.27 4.69
N ASP A 205 -12.30 -5.49 5.09
CA ASP A 205 -11.95 -5.79 6.47
C ASP A 205 -12.10 -4.59 7.41
N VAL A 206 -11.93 -3.37 6.87
CA VAL A 206 -12.10 -2.11 7.60
C VAL A 206 -12.73 -1.07 6.68
N LEU A 207 -13.76 -0.37 7.16
CA LEU A 207 -14.29 0.83 6.50
C LEU A 207 -13.77 2.09 7.21
N VAL A 208 -13.31 3.06 6.42
CA VAL A 208 -12.74 4.31 6.94
C VAL A 208 -13.53 5.50 6.41
N VAL A 209 -14.16 6.25 7.30
CA VAL A 209 -14.82 7.52 6.96
C VAL A 209 -13.86 8.66 7.25
N THR A 210 -13.33 9.28 6.19
CA THR A 210 -12.43 10.43 6.32
C THR A 210 -13.18 11.73 6.61
N LYS A 211 -12.43 12.82 6.83
CA LYS A 211 -13.00 14.17 7.07
C LYS A 211 -13.99 14.18 8.24
N ALA A 212 -13.65 13.48 9.33
CA ALA A 212 -14.48 13.43 10.53
C ALA A 212 -14.66 14.82 11.19
N ASP A 213 -13.81 15.78 10.82
CA ASP A 213 -13.98 17.19 11.14
C ASP A 213 -15.23 17.85 10.54
N MET A 214 -15.88 17.21 9.58
CA MET A 214 -17.20 17.60 9.06
C MET A 214 -18.36 17.07 9.93
N ASP A 215 -18.13 16.82 11.19
CA ASP A 215 -19.02 16.42 12.29
C ASP A 215 -20.29 15.63 11.89
N ASP A 216 -21.41 16.34 11.64
CA ASP A 216 -22.72 15.72 11.33
C ASP A 216 -22.70 14.84 10.09
N ALA A 217 -21.93 15.19 9.07
CA ALA A 217 -21.91 14.44 7.80
C ALA A 217 -21.11 13.13 7.96
N ALA A 218 -19.99 13.17 8.66
CA ALA A 218 -19.17 12.00 8.94
C ALA A 218 -19.90 11.00 9.84
N GLY A 219 -20.52 11.48 10.92
CA GLY A 219 -21.30 10.63 11.82
C GLY A 219 -22.54 10.01 11.18
N ARG A 220 -23.18 10.70 10.20
CA ARG A 220 -24.26 10.09 9.41
C ARG A 220 -23.73 8.98 8.52
N SER A 221 -22.65 9.26 7.76
CA SER A 221 -22.05 8.27 6.87
C SER A 221 -21.56 7.03 7.60
N GLN A 222 -20.98 7.18 8.79
CA GLN A 222 -20.59 6.06 9.62
C GLN A 222 -21.79 5.17 9.98
N ARG A 223 -22.88 5.76 10.51
CA ARG A 223 -24.10 5.01 10.85
C ARG A 223 -24.74 4.33 9.65
N ASP A 224 -24.78 5.01 8.49
CA ASP A 224 -25.33 4.44 7.27
C ASP A 224 -24.55 3.22 6.78
N LEU A 225 -23.22 3.24 6.91
CA LEU A 225 -22.31 2.12 6.59
C LEU A 225 -22.49 0.97 7.59
N GLU A 226 -22.53 1.26 8.89
CA GLU A 226 -22.78 0.26 9.94
C GLU A 226 -24.13 -0.47 9.71
N GLN A 227 -25.17 0.28 9.37
CA GLN A 227 -26.49 -0.29 9.04
C GLN A 227 -26.44 -1.16 7.77
N ALA A 228 -25.67 -0.74 6.74
CA ALA A 228 -25.52 -1.53 5.53
C ALA A 228 -24.76 -2.83 5.78
N LEU A 229 -23.68 -2.78 6.54
CA LEU A 229 -22.92 -3.96 6.97
C LEU A 229 -23.80 -4.93 7.77
N ALA A 230 -24.57 -4.41 8.73
CA ALA A 230 -25.49 -5.22 9.52
C ALA A 230 -26.57 -5.91 8.63
N ALA A 231 -27.05 -5.22 7.60
CA ALA A 231 -28.01 -5.80 6.63
C ALA A 231 -27.38 -6.90 5.76
N LEU A 232 -26.06 -6.86 5.58
CA LEU A 232 -25.27 -7.90 4.87
C LEU A 232 -24.81 -9.04 5.79
N GLY A 233 -25.05 -8.94 7.11
CA GLY A 233 -24.58 -9.92 8.09
C GLY A 233 -23.11 -9.75 8.51
N SER A 234 -22.47 -8.63 8.16
CA SER A 234 -21.05 -8.33 8.41
C SER A 234 -20.90 -7.31 9.56
N THR A 235 -21.39 -7.67 10.74
CA THR A 235 -21.41 -6.78 11.92
C THR A 235 -20.05 -6.65 12.62
N ASP A 236 -19.10 -7.45 12.28
CA ASP A 236 -17.73 -7.52 12.82
C ASP A 236 -16.75 -6.59 12.09
N VAL A 237 -17.16 -6.03 10.93
CA VAL A 237 -16.34 -5.08 10.19
C VAL A 237 -16.35 -3.71 10.88
N PRO A 238 -15.21 -3.21 11.35
CA PRO A 238 -15.15 -1.89 11.97
C PRO A 238 -15.34 -0.76 10.97
N VAL A 239 -16.10 0.26 11.37
CA VAL A 239 -16.26 1.51 10.64
C VAL A 239 -15.63 2.64 11.46
N VAL A 240 -14.45 3.09 11.04
CA VAL A 240 -13.64 4.07 11.78
C VAL A 240 -13.75 5.44 11.14
N ALA A 241 -14.17 6.44 11.91
CA ALA A 241 -14.19 7.82 11.46
C ALA A 241 -12.85 8.52 11.80
N VAL A 242 -12.21 9.16 10.80
CA VAL A 242 -10.90 9.78 10.97
C VAL A 242 -10.88 11.22 10.44
N SER A 243 -10.21 12.12 11.17
CA SER A 243 -9.72 13.39 10.65
C SER A 243 -8.21 13.34 10.59
N SER A 244 -7.65 13.58 9.41
CA SER A 244 -6.21 13.68 9.21
C SER A 244 -5.70 15.12 9.35
N LEU A 245 -6.59 16.10 9.59
CA LEU A 245 -6.21 17.49 9.86
C LEU A 245 -5.75 17.63 11.32
N PRO A 246 -4.73 18.43 11.60
CA PRO A 246 -4.27 18.66 12.96
C PRO A 246 -5.32 19.41 13.84
N PRO A 247 -5.61 18.94 15.06
CA PRO A 247 -5.14 17.68 15.63
C PRO A 247 -5.85 16.47 14.99
N ALA A 248 -5.06 15.52 14.49
CA ALA A 248 -5.62 14.30 13.88
C ALA A 248 -6.41 13.48 14.92
N THR A 249 -7.52 12.88 14.49
CA THR A 249 -8.36 12.04 15.35
C THR A 249 -8.72 10.72 14.66
N GLY A 250 -8.90 9.65 15.44
CA GLY A 250 -9.27 8.33 14.94
C GLY A 250 -8.14 7.55 14.26
N ILE A 251 -6.92 8.12 14.14
CA ILE A 251 -5.79 7.46 13.46
C ILE A 251 -5.26 6.29 14.27
N GLU A 252 -5.08 6.45 15.58
CA GLU A 252 -4.68 5.37 16.50
C GLU A 252 -5.72 4.24 16.50
N GLU A 253 -7.01 4.57 16.53
CA GLU A 253 -8.11 3.60 16.45
C GLU A 253 -8.07 2.81 15.14
N LEU A 254 -7.83 3.50 14.01
CA LEU A 254 -7.71 2.86 12.70
C LEU A 254 -6.49 1.93 12.65
N ALA A 255 -5.33 2.40 13.08
CA ALA A 255 -4.13 1.57 13.16
C ALA A 255 -4.38 0.31 14.01
N GLY A 256 -5.02 0.47 15.17
CA GLY A 256 -5.42 -0.63 16.03
C GLY A 256 -6.45 -1.57 15.39
N ALA A 257 -7.38 -1.07 14.58
CA ALA A 257 -8.34 -1.90 13.86
C ALA A 257 -7.66 -2.78 12.80
N LEU A 258 -6.73 -2.20 12.02
CA LEU A 258 -5.92 -2.93 11.06
C LEU A 258 -5.09 -4.02 11.71
N GLU A 259 -4.46 -3.73 12.85
CA GLU A 259 -3.66 -4.70 13.59
C GLU A 259 -4.51 -5.82 14.23
N ARG A 260 -5.69 -5.50 14.75
CA ARG A 260 -6.63 -6.51 15.28
C ARG A 260 -7.10 -7.46 14.18
N HIS A 261 -7.42 -6.95 13.01
CA HIS A 261 -7.79 -7.81 11.86
C HIS A 261 -6.67 -8.79 11.56
N ARG A 262 -5.43 -8.31 11.36
CA ARG A 262 -4.27 -9.17 11.12
C ARG A 262 -4.07 -10.22 12.20
N ALA A 263 -4.21 -9.85 13.47
CA ALA A 263 -4.03 -10.76 14.59
C ALA A 263 -5.08 -11.88 14.65
N GLY A 264 -6.22 -11.69 13.98
CA GLY A 264 -7.26 -12.69 13.82
C GLY A 264 -7.08 -13.64 12.64
N LEU A 265 -6.08 -13.39 11.79
CA LEU A 265 -5.78 -14.25 10.63
C LEU A 265 -4.88 -15.42 11.06
N ASP A 266 -5.19 -16.61 10.62
CA ASP A 266 -4.34 -17.81 10.76
C ASP A 266 -3.24 -17.77 9.66
N LEU A 267 -2.17 -17.00 9.90
CA LEU A 267 -1.04 -16.78 8.98
C LEU A 267 0.12 -17.73 9.27
#